data_1b77c30173bd1285c852a416708d4c35
#
_entry.id   1b77c30173bd1285c852a416708d4c35
#
_cell.length_a   1.000
_cell.length_b   1.000
_cell.length_c   1.000
_cell.angle_alpha   90.00
_cell.angle_beta   90.00
_cell.angle_gamma   90.00
#
_symmetry.space_group_name_H-M   'P 1'
#
loop_
_entity.id
_entity.type
_entity.pdbx_description
1 polymer ?
#
loop_
_entity_poly.entity_id
_entity_poly.type
_entity_poly.pdbx_seq_one_letter_code
_entity_poly.pdbx_strand_id
1 'polypeptide(L)'
;MCTLRSATWSLILLVLFCASRVLADDTVEAAVNRLSTVEQFAFGGVGYAGVTSKGETDFKFVLGQPKPTALNAFEKLYTTGNPQGKSYALAGLKKLAPERFAELVPTLAKSTEEVEVMRGCIVSHEPLPEVAKQIGHGKFRF
;
A
#
# COMPACT_ATOMS: atom_id res chain seq x y z
N MET A 1 -48.61 26.06 -37.76
CA MET A 1 -48.58 25.91 -36.30
C MET A 1 -47.79 24.63 -36.05
N CYS A 2 -46.50 24.75 -35.89
CA CYS A 2 -45.77 24.83 -34.65
C CYS A 2 -45.50 23.49 -34.01
N THR A 3 -44.29 22.95 -34.19
CA THR A 3 -43.73 22.01 -33.22
C THR A 3 -42.20 22.33 -33.03
N LEU A 4 -41.94 23.21 -32.12
CA LEU A 4 -40.60 23.51 -31.62
C LEU A 4 -40.60 23.22 -30.10
N ARG A 5 -40.43 21.96 -29.70
CA ARG A 5 -40.33 21.63 -28.25
C ARG A 5 -39.63 20.28 -27.95
N SER A 6 -38.51 19.97 -28.57
CA SER A 6 -37.80 18.72 -28.17
C SER A 6 -36.27 18.77 -28.20
N ALA A 7 -35.66 19.94 -28.36
CA ALA A 7 -34.18 20.05 -28.46
C ALA A 7 -33.44 20.39 -27.16
N THR A 8 -34.13 20.74 -26.07
CA THR A 8 -33.51 21.24 -24.85
C THR A 8 -33.26 20.20 -23.76
N TRP A 9 -33.84 19.02 -23.87
CA TRP A 9 -33.67 17.96 -22.84
C TRP A 9 -32.46 17.07 -23.06
N SER A 10 -31.90 17.05 -24.29
CA SER A 10 -30.76 16.17 -24.60
C SER A 10 -29.42 16.74 -24.11
N LEU A 11 -29.32 18.05 -23.88
CA LEU A 11 -28.10 18.71 -23.43
C LEU A 11 -27.90 18.62 -21.90
N ILE A 12 -28.96 18.48 -21.13
CA ILE A 12 -28.88 18.40 -19.66
C ILE A 12 -28.40 17.02 -19.19
N LEU A 13 -28.72 15.95 -19.97
CA LEU A 13 -28.28 14.58 -19.62
C LEU A 13 -26.76 14.34 -19.85
N LEU A 14 -26.14 15.12 -20.75
CA LEU A 14 -24.72 14.97 -21.06
C LEU A 14 -23.82 15.62 -20.00
N VAL A 15 -24.28 16.64 -19.29
CA VAL A 15 -23.50 17.35 -18.27
C VAL A 15 -23.48 16.58 -16.94
N LEU A 16 -24.49 15.75 -16.65
CA LEU A 16 -24.53 14.94 -15.43
C LEU A 16 -23.58 13.72 -15.48
N PHE A 17 -23.13 13.30 -16.66
CA PHE A 17 -22.24 12.12 -16.79
C PHE A 17 -20.74 12.45 -16.62
N CYS A 18 -20.38 13.73 -16.64
CA CYS A 18 -18.97 14.16 -16.49
C CYS A 18 -18.54 14.44 -15.03
N ALA A 19 -19.48 14.49 -14.08
CA ALA A 19 -19.18 14.84 -12.69
C ALA A 19 -18.80 13.64 -11.78
N SER A 20 -18.73 12.41 -12.33
CA SER A 20 -18.48 11.19 -11.54
C SER A 20 -17.03 10.71 -11.58
N ARG A 21 -16.06 11.53 -11.92
CA ARG A 21 -14.65 11.11 -12.06
C ARG A 21 -13.66 11.81 -11.15
N VAL A 22 -14.04 12.31 -10.02
CA VAL A 22 -13.10 12.87 -9.03
C VAL A 22 -13.55 12.49 -7.63
N LEU A 23 -13.53 11.21 -7.35
CA LEU A 23 -13.18 10.71 -6.03
C LEU A 23 -12.09 9.66 -6.34
N ALA A 24 -10.84 10.02 -6.09
CA ALA A 24 -9.77 9.05 -6.01
C ALA A 24 -10.21 8.08 -4.91
N ASP A 25 -10.72 6.93 -5.35
CA ASP A 25 -11.28 5.92 -4.50
C ASP A 25 -10.13 5.34 -3.67
N ASP A 26 -10.01 5.77 -2.42
CA ASP A 26 -9.12 5.16 -1.44
C ASP A 26 -9.68 3.79 -1.06
N THR A 27 -9.77 2.91 -2.04
CA THR A 27 -10.10 1.51 -1.82
C THR A 27 -8.88 0.76 -1.32
N VAL A 28 -9.12 -0.30 -0.56
CA VAL A 28 -8.07 -1.23 -0.13
C VAL A 28 -7.27 -1.74 -1.33
N GLU A 29 -7.94 -2.00 -2.45
CA GLU A 29 -7.29 -2.47 -3.66
C GLU A 29 -6.37 -1.41 -4.27
N ALA A 30 -6.79 -0.15 -4.33
CA ALA A 30 -5.95 0.95 -4.80
C ALA A 30 -4.72 1.14 -3.90
N ALA A 31 -4.88 1.05 -2.57
CA ALA A 31 -3.76 1.12 -1.63
C ALA A 31 -2.78 -0.06 -1.81
N VAL A 32 -3.28 -1.28 -1.97
CA VAL A 32 -2.45 -2.47 -2.26
C VAL A 32 -1.70 -2.31 -3.58
N ASN A 33 -2.35 -1.79 -4.63
CA ASN A 33 -1.70 -1.56 -5.93
C ASN A 33 -0.59 -0.50 -5.83
N ARG A 34 -0.79 0.58 -5.07
CA ARG A 34 0.28 1.57 -4.81
C ARG A 34 1.43 0.96 -4.01
N LEU A 35 1.13 0.18 -2.97
CA LEU A 35 2.14 -0.52 -2.18
C LEU A 35 2.91 -1.57 -2.98
N SER A 36 2.28 -2.21 -3.97
CA SER A 36 2.94 -3.25 -4.78
C SER A 36 4.08 -2.73 -5.66
N THR A 37 4.07 -1.43 -5.93
CA THR A 37 5.08 -0.75 -6.77
C THR A 37 5.79 0.39 -6.02
N VAL A 38 5.65 0.45 -4.70
CA VAL A 38 6.27 1.49 -3.88
C VAL A 38 7.80 1.46 -4.04
N GLU A 39 8.42 2.63 -4.12
CA GLU A 39 9.86 2.73 -4.36
C GLU A 39 10.68 2.46 -3.09
N GLN A 40 10.16 2.81 -1.92
CA GLN A 40 10.90 2.74 -0.67
C GLN A 40 10.07 2.13 0.46
N PHE A 41 10.72 1.30 1.27
CA PHE A 41 10.17 0.82 2.53
C PHE A 41 10.58 1.77 3.65
N ALA A 42 9.61 2.49 4.21
CA ALA A 42 9.87 3.55 5.17
C ALA A 42 8.76 3.66 6.23
N PHE A 43 9.17 3.81 7.48
CA PHE A 43 8.30 4.13 8.61
C PHE A 43 8.85 5.29 9.42
N GLY A 44 7.96 6.12 9.96
CA GLY A 44 8.32 7.32 10.69
C GLY A 44 8.56 8.52 9.77
N GLY A 45 9.09 9.60 10.33
CA GLY A 45 9.40 10.80 9.54
C GLY A 45 10.52 10.56 8.54
N VAL A 46 10.28 10.85 7.27
CA VAL A 46 11.24 10.72 6.17
C VAL A 46 11.56 12.07 5.53
N GLY A 47 12.76 12.18 4.99
CA GLY A 47 13.24 13.41 4.38
C GLY A 47 13.50 14.54 5.39
N TYR A 48 13.95 15.68 4.88
CA TYR A 48 14.31 16.84 5.70
C TYR A 48 13.13 17.38 6.54
N ALA A 49 11.90 17.30 6.01
CA ALA A 49 10.70 17.78 6.68
C ALA A 49 10.07 16.75 7.64
N GLY A 50 10.61 15.53 7.74
CA GLY A 50 10.08 14.47 8.61
C GLY A 50 8.64 14.07 8.29
N VAL A 51 8.26 14.08 7.01
CA VAL A 51 6.90 13.73 6.58
C VAL A 51 6.66 12.23 6.61
N THR A 52 5.41 11.82 6.83
CA THR A 52 5.01 10.42 6.66
C THR A 52 5.08 10.02 5.19
N SER A 53 5.73 8.90 4.87
CA SER A 53 5.81 8.40 3.50
C SER A 53 4.44 7.99 2.97
N LYS A 54 4.27 8.01 1.63
CA LYS A 54 3.05 7.49 1.01
C LYS A 54 2.84 6.01 1.30
N GLY A 55 3.92 5.21 1.29
CA GLY A 55 3.87 3.79 1.64
C GLY A 55 3.37 3.56 3.06
N GLU A 56 3.84 4.33 4.05
CA GLU A 56 3.33 4.26 5.42
C GLU A 56 1.86 4.68 5.51
N THR A 57 1.45 5.69 4.75
CA THR A 57 0.05 6.14 4.72
C THR A 57 -0.87 5.03 4.18
N ASP A 58 -0.53 4.44 3.03
CA ASP A 58 -1.29 3.33 2.45
C ASP A 58 -1.27 2.09 3.34
N PHE A 59 -0.13 1.77 3.98
CA PHE A 59 -0.01 0.69 4.95
C PHE A 59 -0.97 0.88 6.14
N LYS A 60 -0.99 2.06 6.74
CA LYS A 60 -1.89 2.39 7.86
C LYS A 60 -3.36 2.33 7.45
N PHE A 61 -3.67 2.77 6.24
CA PHE A 61 -5.03 2.67 5.69
C PHE A 61 -5.47 1.21 5.57
N VAL A 62 -4.64 0.33 5.01
CA VAL A 62 -4.94 -1.12 4.90
C VAL A 62 -5.02 -1.76 6.28
N LEU A 63 -4.09 -1.43 7.19
CA LEU A 63 -4.07 -1.98 8.55
C LEU A 63 -5.31 -1.59 9.37
N GLY A 64 -5.89 -0.42 9.12
CA GLY A 64 -7.11 0.07 9.76
C GLY A 64 -8.40 -0.60 9.29
N GLN A 65 -8.36 -1.44 8.28
CA GLN A 65 -9.53 -2.17 7.78
C GLN A 65 -9.92 -3.33 8.72
N PRO A 66 -11.13 -3.87 8.60
CA PRO A 66 -11.53 -5.08 9.31
C PRO A 66 -10.49 -6.19 9.12
N LYS A 67 -10.14 -6.90 10.20
CA LYS A 67 -9.03 -7.86 10.20
C LYS A 67 -9.03 -8.85 9.01
N PRO A 68 -10.14 -9.47 8.60
CA PRO A 68 -10.13 -10.37 7.44
C PRO A 68 -9.76 -9.66 6.14
N THR A 69 -10.26 -8.44 5.94
CA THR A 69 -9.96 -7.63 4.76
C THR A 69 -8.48 -7.23 4.73
N ALA A 70 -7.96 -6.75 5.85
CA ALA A 70 -6.56 -6.37 5.97
C ALA A 70 -5.61 -7.57 5.76
N LEU A 71 -5.93 -8.73 6.33
CA LEU A 71 -5.14 -9.96 6.15
C LEU A 71 -5.08 -10.36 4.67
N ASN A 72 -6.23 -10.43 3.99
CA ASN A 72 -6.29 -10.76 2.57
C ASN A 72 -5.50 -9.76 1.72
N ALA A 73 -5.57 -8.47 2.06
CA ALA A 73 -4.82 -7.42 1.39
C ALA A 73 -3.30 -7.60 1.55
N PHE A 74 -2.80 -7.89 2.75
CA PHE A 74 -1.38 -8.13 2.98
C PHE A 74 -0.89 -9.45 2.38
N GLU A 75 -1.68 -10.53 2.38
CA GLU A 75 -1.33 -11.77 1.66
C GLU A 75 -1.23 -11.52 0.15
N LYS A 76 -2.19 -10.79 -0.44
CA LYS A 76 -2.13 -10.38 -1.85
C LYS A 76 -0.86 -9.56 -2.11
N LEU A 77 -0.59 -8.55 -1.28
CA LEU A 77 0.58 -7.69 -1.41
C LEU A 77 1.90 -8.48 -1.29
N TYR A 78 1.97 -9.48 -0.41
CA TYR A 78 3.15 -10.34 -0.27
C TYR A 78 3.43 -11.13 -1.56
N THR A 79 2.41 -11.57 -2.28
CA THR A 79 2.56 -12.36 -3.50
C THR A 79 2.81 -11.50 -4.75
N THR A 80 2.25 -10.30 -4.81
CA THR A 80 2.25 -9.45 -6.02
C THR A 80 3.19 -8.25 -5.93
N GLY A 81 3.66 -7.90 -4.73
CA GLY A 81 4.47 -6.72 -4.50
C GLY A 81 5.93 -6.88 -4.91
N ASN A 82 6.57 -5.75 -5.22
CA ASN A 82 8.01 -5.64 -5.29
C ASN A 82 8.64 -5.88 -3.89
N PRO A 83 9.97 -5.94 -3.73
CA PRO A 83 10.60 -6.22 -2.43
C PRO A 83 10.16 -5.25 -1.31
N GLN A 84 9.96 -3.97 -1.62
CA GLN A 84 9.46 -2.97 -0.69
C GLN A 84 8.00 -3.25 -0.29
N GLY A 85 7.14 -3.58 -1.27
CA GLY A 85 5.75 -3.98 -1.03
C GLY A 85 5.65 -5.25 -0.19
N LYS A 86 6.49 -6.25 -0.46
CA LYS A 86 6.62 -7.46 0.37
C LYS A 86 7.00 -7.12 1.81
N SER A 87 7.88 -6.14 2.01
CA SER A 87 8.29 -5.69 3.36
C SER A 87 7.13 -5.05 4.11
N TYR A 88 6.29 -4.22 3.45
CA TYR A 88 5.06 -3.71 4.04
C TYR A 88 4.06 -4.84 4.36
N ALA A 89 3.92 -5.83 3.47
CA ALA A 89 3.08 -6.99 3.71
C ALA A 89 3.53 -7.78 4.95
N LEU A 90 4.83 -8.04 5.07
CA LEU A 90 5.41 -8.71 6.25
C LEU A 90 5.16 -7.93 7.54
N ALA A 91 5.28 -6.61 7.51
CA ALA A 91 4.98 -5.76 8.66
C ALA A 91 3.50 -5.86 9.08
N GLY A 92 2.57 -5.84 8.11
CA GLY A 92 1.14 -6.02 8.36
C GLY A 92 0.81 -7.41 8.89
N LEU A 93 1.36 -8.46 8.28
CA LEU A 93 1.16 -9.85 8.71
C LEU A 93 1.71 -10.07 10.12
N LYS A 94 2.90 -9.54 10.45
CA LYS A 94 3.41 -9.62 11.82
C LYS A 94 2.43 -9.04 12.83
N LYS A 95 1.75 -7.96 12.51
CA LYS A 95 0.82 -7.28 13.41
C LYS A 95 -0.52 -8.00 13.54
N LEU A 96 -1.03 -8.58 12.46
CA LEU A 96 -2.38 -9.17 12.39
C LEU A 96 -2.40 -10.70 12.57
N ALA A 97 -1.33 -11.38 12.14
CA ALA A 97 -1.17 -12.84 12.13
C ALA A 97 0.31 -13.21 12.35
N PRO A 98 0.85 -13.06 13.58
CA PRO A 98 2.26 -13.29 13.85
C PRO A 98 2.72 -14.72 13.53
N GLU A 99 1.83 -15.72 13.63
CA GLU A 99 2.12 -17.11 13.25
C GLU A 99 2.42 -17.19 11.74
N ARG A 100 1.60 -16.53 10.93
CA ARG A 100 1.78 -16.47 9.47
C ARG A 100 3.08 -15.77 9.08
N PHE A 101 3.41 -14.68 9.77
CA PHE A 101 4.70 -14.01 9.60
C PHE A 101 5.86 -14.98 9.91
N ALA A 102 5.79 -15.73 11.03
CA ALA A 102 6.82 -16.68 11.44
C ALA A 102 7.03 -17.81 10.42
N GLU A 103 5.96 -18.26 9.73
CA GLU A 103 6.03 -19.24 8.65
C GLU A 103 6.74 -18.68 7.40
N LEU A 104 6.54 -17.41 7.07
CA LEU A 104 7.09 -16.80 5.86
C LEU A 104 8.57 -16.45 5.98
N VAL A 105 9.04 -16.00 7.14
CA VAL A 105 10.43 -15.57 7.33
C VAL A 105 11.47 -16.62 6.90
N PRO A 106 11.35 -17.89 7.27
CA PRO A 106 12.30 -18.92 6.83
C PRO A 106 12.31 -19.14 5.31
N THR A 107 11.19 -18.94 4.62
CA THR A 107 11.10 -19.11 3.17
C THR A 107 11.92 -18.07 2.41
N LEU A 108 12.17 -16.91 3.03
CA LEU A 108 12.94 -15.83 2.47
C LEU A 108 14.47 -16.03 2.59
N ALA A 109 14.94 -17.00 3.36
CA ALA A 109 16.36 -17.18 3.69
C ALA A 109 17.30 -17.27 2.46
N LYS A 110 16.76 -17.72 1.32
CA LYS A 110 17.50 -17.83 0.04
C LYS A 110 17.14 -16.71 -0.96
N SER A 111 16.31 -15.74 -0.58
CA SER A 111 15.96 -14.63 -1.46
C SER A 111 17.18 -13.74 -1.69
N THR A 112 17.38 -13.35 -2.93
CA THR A 112 18.39 -12.37 -3.36
C THR A 112 17.78 -11.00 -3.63
N GLU A 113 16.50 -10.82 -3.31
CA GLU A 113 15.81 -9.56 -3.46
C GLU A 113 16.35 -8.52 -2.47
N GLU A 114 16.57 -7.31 -2.97
CA GLU A 114 16.99 -6.16 -2.15
C GLU A 114 15.84 -5.19 -1.95
N VAL A 115 15.75 -4.64 -0.76
CA VAL A 115 14.76 -3.65 -0.36
C VAL A 115 15.45 -2.30 -0.21
N GLU A 116 14.94 -1.30 -0.88
CA GLU A 116 15.34 0.09 -0.62
C GLU A 116 14.63 0.58 0.65
N VAL A 117 15.40 0.71 1.72
CA VAL A 117 14.93 1.11 3.05
C VAL A 117 15.30 2.56 3.30
N MET A 118 14.30 3.39 3.66
CA MET A 118 14.55 4.78 4.05
C MET A 118 14.32 4.97 5.55
N ARG A 119 15.33 5.51 6.23
CA ARG A 119 15.29 5.89 7.66
C ARG A 119 15.68 7.35 7.81
N GLY A 120 14.72 8.22 8.10
CA GLY A 120 14.93 9.65 8.09
C GLY A 120 15.36 10.14 6.70
N CYS A 121 16.58 10.66 6.56
CA CYS A 121 17.15 11.11 5.28
C CYS A 121 18.10 10.08 4.65
N ILE A 122 18.26 8.90 5.25
CA ILE A 122 19.22 7.89 4.78
C ILE A 122 18.46 6.80 4.04
N VAL A 123 18.91 6.53 2.81
CA VAL A 123 18.44 5.42 1.99
C VAL A 123 19.53 4.35 1.97
N SER A 124 19.16 3.09 2.20
CA SER A 124 20.04 1.93 2.14
C SER A 124 19.37 0.80 1.37
N HIS A 125 20.19 -0.05 0.72
CA HIS A 125 19.74 -1.30 0.11
C HIS A 125 20.04 -2.43 1.08
N GLU A 126 19.02 -3.18 1.46
CA GLU A 126 19.14 -4.26 2.44
C GLU A 126 18.51 -5.55 1.89
N PRO A 127 19.13 -6.72 2.08
CA PRO A 127 18.53 -7.98 1.67
C PRO A 127 17.16 -8.18 2.31
N LEU A 128 16.17 -8.60 1.53
CA LEU A 128 14.80 -8.85 2.03
C LEU A 128 14.76 -9.78 3.26
N PRO A 129 15.56 -10.86 3.33
CA PRO A 129 15.64 -11.69 4.53
C PRO A 129 16.07 -10.92 5.79
N GLU A 130 16.98 -9.96 5.64
CA GLU A 130 17.44 -9.15 6.77
C GLU A 130 16.40 -8.15 7.21
N VAL A 131 15.70 -7.49 6.26
CA VAL A 131 14.56 -6.60 6.55
C VAL A 131 13.47 -7.39 7.28
N ALA A 132 13.16 -8.61 6.84
CA ALA A 132 12.18 -9.47 7.50
C ALA A 132 12.56 -9.77 8.97
N LYS A 133 13.83 -10.08 9.25
CA LYS A 133 14.34 -10.27 10.63
C LYS A 133 14.21 -8.98 11.45
N GLN A 134 14.54 -7.84 10.87
CA GLN A 134 14.42 -6.54 11.56
C GLN A 134 12.96 -6.21 11.89
N ILE A 135 12.02 -6.50 10.97
CA ILE A 135 10.58 -6.42 11.24
C ILE A 135 10.24 -7.35 12.42
N GLY A 136 10.73 -8.60 12.39
CA GLY A 136 10.58 -9.57 13.47
C GLY A 136 11.03 -9.05 14.83
N HIS A 137 12.16 -8.38 14.90
CA HIS A 137 12.73 -7.82 16.13
C HIS A 137 12.13 -6.45 16.53
N GLY A 138 11.16 -5.93 15.80
CA GLY A 138 10.50 -4.65 16.12
C GLY A 138 11.37 -3.41 15.88
N LYS A 139 12.35 -3.48 14.96
CA LYS A 139 13.18 -2.33 14.62
C LYS A 139 12.44 -1.24 13.84
N PHE A 140 11.29 -1.57 13.27
CA PHE A 140 10.38 -0.61 12.64
C PHE A 140 9.19 -0.34 13.56
N ARG A 141 8.85 0.93 13.74
CA ARG A 141 7.68 1.37 14.53
C ARG A 141 6.52 1.67 13.60
N PHE A 142 5.54 0.79 13.55
CA PHE A 142 4.33 0.91 12.72
C PHE A 142 3.04 0.59 13.49
#